data_879fab30f32853821ff9ba3ae541fa3e
#
_entry.id   879fab30f32853821ff9ba3ae541fa3e
#
_cell.length_a   1.000
_cell.length_b   1.000
_cell.length_c   1.000
_cell.angle_alpha   90.00
_cell.angle_beta   90.00
_cell.angle_gamma   90.00
#
_symmetry.space_group_name_H-M   'P 1'
#
loop_
_entity.id
_entity.type
_entity.pdbx_description
1 polymer ?
#
loop_
_entity_poly.entity_id
_entity_poly.type
_entity_poly.pdbx_seq_one_letter_code
_entity_poly.pdbx_strand_id
1 'polypeptide(L)'
;MLQTPATEPKVRMRGIHFSRGDRVIFDGVDVDIYPGKITAIMGPSGTGKTTLLRLMTGLLKPDSGQIFVNGENIKNYSEAQLNRMRRSMGMLFQSGALFTDMSVFDNVAFALREHTDLPESMIRDLVLMKLEAVGLRGARDLMPRELSGGMNRRVALARSIALDPDIILYDEPFAGQDPITMGMLVKLIRLLNDTLNLTTVIVSHDINETAEIADYIYLLSDGKVVAQGTPSEMQNNASAHAEQFMHGKADGPVPFHYPAPDYYQDLMRIGEE
;
A
#
# COMPACT_ATOMS: atom_id res chain seq x y z
N MET A 1 -25.98 -5.27 12.59
CA MET A 1 -25.23 -6.53 12.82
C MET A 1 -24.46 -6.82 11.55
N LEU A 2 -23.16 -6.50 11.51
CA LEU A 2 -22.28 -6.87 10.40
C LEU A 2 -22.17 -8.39 10.41
N GLN A 3 -22.63 -9.03 9.34
CA GLN A 3 -22.36 -10.44 9.12
C GLN A 3 -20.85 -10.61 9.02
N THR A 4 -20.24 -11.31 9.96
CA THR A 4 -18.85 -11.74 9.89
C THR A 4 -18.70 -12.47 8.55
N PRO A 5 -17.83 -12.05 7.64
CA PRO A 5 -17.63 -12.78 6.40
C PRO A 5 -17.17 -14.19 6.76
N ALA A 6 -17.76 -15.19 6.12
CA ALA A 6 -17.43 -16.61 6.31
C ALA A 6 -16.00 -16.97 5.85
N THR A 7 -15.25 -16.01 5.38
CA THR A 7 -13.91 -16.16 4.80
C THR A 7 -12.86 -15.60 5.76
N GLU A 8 -11.84 -16.37 6.08
CA GLU A 8 -10.71 -15.89 6.88
C GLU A 8 -9.89 -14.81 6.14
N PRO A 9 -9.39 -13.79 6.83
CA PRO A 9 -8.54 -12.77 6.22
C PRO A 9 -7.24 -13.38 5.69
N LYS A 10 -6.81 -12.93 4.51
CA LYS A 10 -5.54 -13.28 3.87
C LYS A 10 -4.34 -12.76 4.67
N VAL A 11 -4.47 -11.51 5.21
CA VAL A 11 -3.52 -10.93 6.16
C VAL A 11 -4.29 -10.48 7.38
N ARG A 12 -3.80 -10.83 8.56
CA ARG A 12 -4.35 -10.42 9.86
C ARG A 12 -3.26 -9.85 10.72
N MET A 13 -3.42 -8.64 11.18
CA MET A 13 -2.53 -7.99 12.14
C MET A 13 -3.28 -7.77 13.45
N ARG A 14 -2.64 -8.09 14.59
CA ARG A 14 -3.29 -7.99 15.91
C ARG A 14 -2.33 -7.40 16.93
N GLY A 15 -2.79 -6.31 17.58
CA GLY A 15 -2.05 -5.63 18.64
C GLY A 15 -0.67 -5.19 18.23
N ILE A 16 -0.52 -4.64 17.02
CA ILE A 16 0.79 -4.26 16.50
C ILE A 16 1.31 -3.01 17.21
N HIS A 17 2.43 -3.18 17.89
CA HIS A 17 3.24 -2.08 18.40
C HIS A 17 4.55 -2.04 17.63
N PHE A 18 4.96 -0.83 17.23
CA PHE A 18 6.20 -0.63 16.51
C PHE A 18 6.74 0.78 16.73
N SER A 19 8.04 0.87 17.05
CA SER A 19 8.74 2.13 17.29
C SER A 19 9.97 2.26 16.39
N ARG A 20 10.40 3.48 16.14
CA ARG A 20 11.70 3.82 15.53
C ARG A 20 12.47 4.72 16.49
N GLY A 21 13.46 4.16 17.17
CA GLY A 21 14.08 4.84 18.31
C GLY A 21 13.02 5.16 19.36
N ASP A 22 12.97 6.40 19.81
CA ASP A 22 12.00 6.86 20.82
C ASP A 22 10.62 7.18 20.25
N ARG A 23 10.46 7.17 18.92
CA ARG A 23 9.17 7.50 18.27
C ARG A 23 8.31 6.27 18.11
N VAL A 24 7.17 6.24 18.81
CA VAL A 24 6.10 5.26 18.60
C VAL A 24 5.44 5.54 17.26
N ILE A 25 5.38 4.51 16.39
CA ILE A 25 4.73 4.56 15.08
C ILE A 25 3.38 3.88 15.16
N PHE A 26 3.28 2.73 15.85
CA PHE A 26 2.04 2.01 16.06
C PHE A 26 1.88 1.65 17.53
N ASP A 27 0.64 1.81 18.03
CA ASP A 27 0.24 1.55 19.42
C ASP A 27 -1.04 0.71 19.44
N GLY A 28 -0.89 -0.60 19.19
CA GLY A 28 -1.98 -1.55 19.22
C GLY A 28 -2.85 -1.57 17.95
N VAL A 29 -2.22 -1.54 16.77
CA VAL A 29 -2.94 -1.55 15.48
C VAL A 29 -3.47 -2.93 15.14
N ASP A 30 -4.78 -3.01 14.82
CA ASP A 30 -5.46 -4.19 14.30
C ASP A 30 -5.95 -3.93 12.87
N VAL A 31 -5.65 -4.87 11.94
CA VAL A 31 -6.06 -4.79 10.53
C VAL A 31 -6.38 -6.19 10.01
N ASP A 32 -7.49 -6.33 9.28
CA ASP A 32 -7.86 -7.52 8.52
C ASP A 32 -7.94 -7.21 7.03
N ILE A 33 -7.26 -8.01 6.22
CA ILE A 33 -7.28 -7.91 4.75
C ILE A 33 -7.97 -9.17 4.21
N TYR A 34 -9.11 -9.00 3.56
CA TYR A 34 -9.91 -10.11 3.05
C TYR A 34 -9.58 -10.46 1.61
N PRO A 35 -9.64 -11.76 1.25
CA PRO A 35 -9.32 -12.22 -0.10
C PRO A 35 -10.25 -11.60 -1.16
N GLY A 36 -9.67 -11.27 -2.33
CA GLY A 36 -10.38 -10.71 -3.47
C GLY A 36 -10.86 -9.27 -3.29
N LYS A 37 -10.49 -8.60 -2.19
CA LYS A 37 -10.91 -7.25 -1.85
C LYS A 37 -9.78 -6.23 -1.95
N ILE A 38 -10.15 -4.99 -2.24
CA ILE A 38 -9.26 -3.83 -2.14
C ILE A 38 -9.47 -3.20 -0.77
N THR A 39 -8.46 -3.33 0.09
CA THR A 39 -8.42 -2.68 1.40
C THR A 39 -7.50 -1.48 1.34
N ALA A 40 -8.03 -0.31 1.66
CA ALA A 40 -7.25 0.92 1.75
C ALA A 40 -6.81 1.20 3.19
N ILE A 41 -5.56 1.61 3.35
CA ILE A 41 -5.01 2.13 4.60
C ILE A 41 -4.66 3.59 4.35
N MET A 42 -5.47 4.48 4.91
CA MET A 42 -5.39 5.90 4.68
C MET A 42 -4.91 6.63 5.93
N GLY A 43 -4.57 7.89 5.78
CA GLY A 43 -4.16 8.75 6.89
C GLY A 43 -3.17 9.81 6.47
N PRO A 44 -2.93 10.82 7.31
CA PRO A 44 -1.97 11.89 7.07
C PRO A 44 -0.56 11.37 6.75
N SER A 45 0.27 12.20 6.14
CA SER A 45 1.68 11.87 5.88
C SER A 45 2.42 11.61 7.19
N GLY A 46 3.28 10.59 7.19
CA GLY A 46 4.09 10.25 8.37
C GLY A 46 3.40 9.39 9.43
N THR A 47 2.15 8.93 9.22
CA THR A 47 1.43 8.02 10.14
C THR A 47 1.90 6.56 10.10
N GLY A 48 2.88 6.23 9.25
CA GLY A 48 3.45 4.89 9.19
C GLY A 48 2.86 3.95 8.13
N LYS A 49 2.04 4.42 7.19
CA LYS A 49 1.39 3.59 6.15
C LYS A 49 2.36 2.65 5.42
N THR A 50 3.46 3.17 4.87
CA THR A 50 4.53 2.37 4.25
C THR A 50 5.18 1.40 5.25
N THR A 51 5.30 1.79 6.53
CA THR A 51 5.82 0.92 7.59
C THR A 51 4.91 -0.28 7.82
N LEU A 52 3.59 -0.09 7.74
CA LEU A 52 2.63 -1.18 7.86
C LEU A 52 2.78 -2.21 6.73
N LEU A 53 2.97 -1.75 5.48
CA LEU A 53 3.28 -2.65 4.36
C LEU A 53 4.58 -3.44 4.59
N ARG A 54 5.61 -2.80 5.12
CA ARG A 54 6.88 -3.47 5.43
C ARG A 54 6.73 -4.51 6.55
N LEU A 55 5.85 -4.28 7.51
CA LEU A 55 5.51 -5.27 8.55
C LEU A 55 4.74 -6.45 7.93
N MET A 56 3.75 -6.21 7.05
CA MET A 56 3.00 -7.25 6.35
C MET A 56 3.90 -8.17 5.52
N THR A 57 4.94 -7.61 4.89
CA THR A 57 5.91 -8.39 4.09
C THR A 57 7.03 -9.03 4.92
N GLY A 58 7.05 -8.82 6.23
CA GLY A 58 8.12 -9.29 7.10
C GLY A 58 9.48 -8.62 6.84
N LEU A 59 9.52 -7.49 6.13
CA LEU A 59 10.74 -6.66 5.99
C LEU A 59 11.08 -5.93 7.30
N LEU A 60 10.07 -5.68 8.12
CA LEU A 60 10.21 -5.20 9.48
C LEU A 60 9.52 -6.18 10.43
N LYS A 61 10.00 -6.26 11.66
CA LYS A 61 9.38 -7.03 12.75
C LYS A 61 8.73 -6.05 13.73
N PRO A 62 7.49 -6.30 14.18
CA PRO A 62 6.88 -5.49 15.21
C PRO A 62 7.57 -5.71 16.56
N ASP A 63 7.55 -4.71 17.43
CA ASP A 63 8.05 -4.82 18.81
C ASP A 63 7.19 -5.82 19.60
N SER A 64 5.85 -5.73 19.41
CA SER A 64 4.90 -6.72 19.93
C SER A 64 3.70 -6.85 19.00
N GLY A 65 2.85 -7.85 19.28
CA GLY A 65 1.72 -8.20 18.41
C GLY A 65 2.00 -9.39 17.52
N GLN A 66 1.08 -9.65 16.61
CA GLN A 66 1.12 -10.83 15.72
C GLN A 66 0.67 -10.45 14.31
N ILE A 67 1.34 -11.03 13.31
CA ILE A 67 0.99 -10.89 11.90
C ILE A 67 0.81 -12.29 11.33
N PHE A 68 -0.36 -12.52 10.76
CA PHE A 68 -0.69 -13.77 10.08
C PHE A 68 -0.84 -13.49 8.59
N VAL A 69 -0.25 -14.34 7.77
CA VAL A 69 -0.41 -14.34 6.31
C VAL A 69 -0.86 -15.74 5.91
N ASN A 70 -1.96 -15.83 5.18
CA ASN A 70 -2.59 -17.13 4.83
C ASN A 70 -2.83 -18.03 6.06
N GLY A 71 -3.21 -17.44 7.21
CA GLY A 71 -3.46 -18.16 8.47
C GLY A 71 -2.20 -18.51 9.27
N GLU A 72 -0.99 -18.32 8.75
CA GLU A 72 0.25 -18.65 9.42
C GLU A 72 0.89 -17.41 10.06
N ASN A 73 1.34 -17.51 11.31
CA ASN A 73 2.03 -16.44 12.01
C ASN A 73 3.46 -16.31 11.52
N ILE A 74 3.79 -15.18 10.89
CA ILE A 74 5.10 -14.95 10.28
C ILE A 74 6.20 -14.54 11.28
N LYS A 75 5.87 -14.37 12.57
CA LYS A 75 6.81 -13.91 13.61
C LYS A 75 8.08 -14.76 13.67
N ASN A 76 7.93 -16.07 13.53
CA ASN A 76 9.00 -17.05 13.68
C ASN A 76 9.53 -17.58 12.34
N TYR A 77 9.13 -16.98 11.22
CA TYR A 77 9.61 -17.40 9.91
C TYR A 77 11.13 -17.17 9.77
N SER A 78 11.81 -18.17 9.22
CA SER A 78 13.17 -18.02 8.70
C SER A 78 13.16 -17.15 7.44
N GLU A 79 14.32 -16.61 7.05
CA GLU A 79 14.44 -15.84 5.79
C GLU A 79 13.98 -16.64 4.57
N ALA A 80 14.24 -17.95 4.52
CA ALA A 80 13.78 -18.81 3.44
C ALA A 80 12.24 -18.88 3.37
N GLN A 81 11.57 -18.95 4.54
CA GLN A 81 10.11 -18.93 4.62
C GLN A 81 9.54 -17.55 4.25
N LEU A 82 10.16 -16.46 4.74
CA LEU A 82 9.77 -15.09 4.34
C LEU A 82 9.94 -14.88 2.83
N ASN A 83 11.02 -15.33 2.24
CA ASN A 83 11.24 -15.20 0.80
C ASN A 83 10.23 -16.02 -0.01
N ARG A 84 9.84 -17.20 0.47
CA ARG A 84 8.76 -17.98 -0.17
C ARG A 84 7.43 -17.25 -0.09
N MET A 85 7.08 -16.68 1.07
CA MET A 85 5.87 -15.88 1.26
C MET A 85 5.87 -14.65 0.35
N ARG A 86 6.99 -13.90 0.28
CA ARG A 86 7.14 -12.70 -0.57
C ARG A 86 6.97 -12.99 -2.06
N ARG A 87 7.24 -14.21 -2.55
CA ARG A 87 6.98 -14.60 -3.96
C ARG A 87 5.49 -14.60 -4.31
N SER A 88 4.60 -14.83 -3.32
CA SER A 88 3.15 -14.71 -3.52
C SER A 88 2.63 -13.28 -3.31
N MET A 89 3.52 -12.31 -3.11
CA MET A 89 3.18 -10.90 -2.91
C MET A 89 3.80 -10.03 -4.01
N GLY A 90 2.99 -9.24 -4.67
CA GLY A 90 3.44 -8.15 -5.54
C GLY A 90 3.56 -6.85 -4.77
N MET A 91 4.52 -5.99 -5.12
CA MET A 91 4.62 -4.66 -4.52
C MET A 91 4.93 -3.60 -5.57
N LEU A 92 4.12 -2.54 -5.56
CA LEU A 92 4.37 -1.32 -6.30
C LEU A 92 4.81 -0.24 -5.32
N PHE A 93 6.04 0.23 -5.48
CA PHE A 93 6.62 1.30 -4.66
C PHE A 93 6.23 2.69 -5.17
N GLN A 94 6.21 3.67 -4.29
CA GLN A 94 5.88 5.06 -4.61
C GLN A 94 6.70 5.64 -5.77
N SER A 95 7.98 5.30 -5.92
CA SER A 95 8.83 5.74 -7.03
C SER A 95 8.73 4.86 -8.29
N GLY A 96 7.92 3.78 -8.26
CA GLY A 96 7.96 2.71 -9.26
C GLY A 96 9.16 1.79 -9.11
N ALA A 97 10.31 2.31 -8.68
CA ALA A 97 11.56 1.59 -8.42
C ALA A 97 11.98 0.64 -9.55
N LEU A 98 11.88 1.07 -10.81
CA LEU A 98 12.37 0.31 -11.95
C LEU A 98 13.91 0.25 -11.93
N PHE A 99 14.46 -0.87 -12.40
CA PHE A 99 15.88 -1.00 -12.67
C PHE A 99 16.24 -0.11 -13.86
N THR A 100 17.07 0.89 -13.64
CA THR A 100 17.34 1.97 -14.60
C THR A 100 18.22 1.53 -15.78
N ASP A 101 18.94 0.43 -15.62
CA ASP A 101 19.84 -0.21 -16.58
C ASP A 101 19.21 -1.39 -17.34
N MET A 102 17.91 -1.63 -17.12
CA MET A 102 17.12 -2.67 -17.78
C MET A 102 16.01 -2.06 -18.63
N SER A 103 15.70 -2.69 -19.75
CA SER A 103 14.54 -2.33 -20.58
C SER A 103 13.22 -2.51 -19.82
N VAL A 104 12.13 -1.98 -20.37
CA VAL A 104 10.75 -2.26 -19.87
C VAL A 104 10.50 -3.76 -19.85
N PHE A 105 10.87 -4.48 -20.90
CA PHE A 105 10.75 -5.92 -20.98
C PHE A 105 11.51 -6.61 -19.84
N ASP A 106 12.79 -6.29 -19.67
CA ASP A 106 13.64 -6.92 -18.67
C ASP A 106 13.22 -6.60 -17.24
N ASN A 107 12.71 -5.39 -16.99
CA ASN A 107 12.12 -5.04 -15.69
C ASN A 107 10.97 -5.99 -15.30
N VAL A 108 10.10 -6.36 -16.25
CA VAL A 108 8.99 -7.27 -15.99
C VAL A 108 9.46 -8.72 -15.97
N ALA A 109 10.40 -9.09 -16.85
CA ALA A 109 10.96 -10.45 -16.95
C ALA A 109 11.80 -10.83 -15.73
N PHE A 110 12.41 -9.86 -15.05
CA PHE A 110 13.37 -10.08 -13.98
C PHE A 110 12.87 -11.07 -12.93
N ALA A 111 11.69 -10.83 -12.37
CA ALA A 111 11.14 -11.71 -11.35
C ALA A 111 10.84 -13.13 -11.86
N LEU A 112 10.43 -13.26 -13.11
CA LEU A 112 10.17 -14.57 -13.74
C LEU A 112 11.49 -15.36 -13.91
N ARG A 113 12.57 -14.71 -14.36
CA ARG A 113 13.89 -15.33 -14.51
C ARG A 113 14.48 -15.76 -13.18
N GLU A 114 14.34 -14.93 -12.14
CA GLU A 114 14.91 -15.18 -10.81
C GLU A 114 14.15 -16.26 -10.00
N HIS A 115 12.85 -16.44 -10.28
CA HIS A 115 11.99 -17.21 -9.38
C HIS A 115 11.29 -18.38 -10.05
N THR A 116 11.50 -18.61 -11.35
CA THR A 116 10.91 -19.74 -12.10
C THR A 116 11.95 -20.40 -13.00
N ASP A 117 11.70 -21.65 -13.35
CA ASP A 117 12.50 -22.42 -14.33
C ASP A 117 11.86 -22.38 -15.73
N LEU A 118 11.10 -21.34 -16.05
CA LEU A 118 10.41 -21.20 -17.33
C LEU A 118 11.42 -20.92 -18.46
N PRO A 119 11.24 -21.52 -19.64
CA PRO A 119 12.05 -21.19 -20.81
C PRO A 119 11.79 -19.73 -21.27
N GLU A 120 12.80 -19.09 -21.86
CA GLU A 120 12.72 -17.67 -22.29
C GLU A 120 11.55 -17.40 -23.24
N SER A 121 11.14 -18.36 -24.06
CA SER A 121 9.96 -18.21 -24.92
C SER A 121 8.68 -18.02 -24.14
N MET A 122 8.49 -18.75 -23.02
CA MET A 122 7.33 -18.59 -22.14
C MET A 122 7.42 -17.30 -21.32
N ILE A 123 8.61 -16.96 -20.83
CA ILE A 123 8.85 -15.67 -20.14
C ILE A 123 8.47 -14.52 -21.06
N ARG A 124 8.92 -14.57 -22.32
CA ARG A 124 8.57 -13.56 -23.33
C ARG A 124 7.07 -13.39 -23.47
N ASP A 125 6.33 -14.48 -23.61
CA ASP A 125 4.89 -14.43 -23.82
C ASP A 125 4.15 -13.89 -22.58
N LEU A 126 4.55 -14.32 -21.38
CA LEU A 126 4.03 -13.80 -20.11
C LEU A 126 4.29 -12.29 -19.97
N VAL A 127 5.52 -11.84 -20.23
CA VAL A 127 5.88 -10.42 -20.17
C VAL A 127 5.02 -9.59 -21.14
N LEU A 128 4.84 -10.07 -22.38
CA LEU A 128 4.00 -9.37 -23.35
C LEU A 128 2.54 -9.29 -22.89
N MET A 129 2.00 -10.35 -22.26
CA MET A 129 0.66 -10.33 -21.67
C MET A 129 0.55 -9.30 -20.53
N LYS A 130 1.52 -9.25 -19.61
CA LYS A 130 1.52 -8.28 -18.51
C LYS A 130 1.67 -6.84 -19.02
N LEU A 131 2.50 -6.60 -20.02
CA LEU A 131 2.64 -5.29 -20.66
C LEU A 131 1.40 -4.88 -21.45
N GLU A 132 0.70 -5.84 -22.09
CA GLU A 132 -0.59 -5.58 -22.74
C GLU A 132 -1.65 -5.17 -21.73
N ALA A 133 -1.73 -5.86 -20.59
CA ALA A 133 -2.68 -5.55 -19.51
C ALA A 133 -2.55 -4.11 -19.00
N VAL A 134 -1.35 -3.52 -19.05
CA VAL A 134 -1.10 -2.13 -18.66
C VAL A 134 -1.01 -1.16 -19.85
N GLY A 135 -1.28 -1.64 -21.08
CA GLY A 135 -1.27 -0.86 -22.32
C GLY A 135 0.12 -0.38 -22.78
N LEU A 136 1.19 -1.14 -22.44
CA LEU A 136 2.58 -0.75 -22.73
C LEU A 136 3.37 -1.81 -23.51
N ARG A 137 2.70 -2.77 -24.17
CA ARG A 137 3.38 -3.79 -24.98
C ARG A 137 4.28 -3.18 -26.08
N GLY A 138 3.86 -2.08 -26.69
CA GLY A 138 4.64 -1.37 -27.69
C GLY A 138 5.86 -0.62 -27.15
N ALA A 139 5.97 -0.45 -25.83
CA ALA A 139 7.09 0.24 -25.16
C ALA A 139 8.14 -0.74 -24.59
N ARG A 140 8.04 -2.04 -24.89
CA ARG A 140 8.84 -3.09 -24.27
C ARG A 140 10.35 -2.91 -24.37
N ASP A 141 10.82 -2.30 -25.48
CA ASP A 141 12.23 -2.12 -25.78
C ASP A 141 12.78 -0.78 -25.24
N LEU A 142 11.93 0.09 -24.69
CA LEU A 142 12.33 1.37 -24.11
C LEU A 142 13.05 1.19 -22.77
N MET A 143 13.92 2.14 -22.45
CA MET A 143 14.55 2.23 -21.13
C MET A 143 13.71 3.11 -20.20
N PRO A 144 13.79 2.94 -18.86
CA PRO A 144 13.03 3.74 -17.90
C PRO A 144 13.16 5.26 -18.08
N ARG A 145 14.33 5.75 -18.50
CA ARG A 145 14.60 7.16 -18.78
C ARG A 145 13.80 7.74 -19.97
N GLU A 146 13.26 6.85 -20.82
CA GLU A 146 12.48 7.23 -22.01
C GLU A 146 10.99 7.23 -21.73
N LEU A 147 10.58 6.84 -20.52
CA LEU A 147 9.19 6.74 -20.10
C LEU A 147 8.70 8.04 -19.46
N SER A 148 7.43 8.38 -19.70
CA SER A 148 6.74 9.34 -18.84
C SER A 148 6.53 8.78 -17.43
N GLY A 149 6.24 9.65 -16.43
CA GLY A 149 5.97 9.21 -15.07
C GLY A 149 4.80 8.20 -14.99
N GLY A 150 3.74 8.42 -15.75
CA GLY A 150 2.61 7.49 -15.82
C GLY A 150 2.96 6.17 -16.51
N MET A 151 3.79 6.18 -17.55
CA MET A 151 4.31 4.94 -18.16
C MET A 151 5.18 4.16 -17.18
N ASN A 152 6.10 4.85 -16.49
CA ASN A 152 6.97 4.24 -15.48
C ASN A 152 6.14 3.51 -14.41
N ARG A 153 5.07 4.16 -13.90
CA ARG A 153 4.16 3.58 -12.92
C ARG A 153 3.45 2.33 -13.45
N ARG A 154 2.98 2.36 -14.70
CA ARG A 154 2.32 1.20 -15.33
C ARG A 154 3.29 0.03 -15.60
N VAL A 155 4.53 0.29 -15.95
CA VAL A 155 5.57 -0.76 -16.05
C VAL A 155 5.84 -1.39 -14.68
N ALA A 156 5.96 -0.56 -13.63
CA ALA A 156 6.13 -1.06 -12.27
C ALA A 156 4.93 -1.89 -11.79
N LEU A 157 3.71 -1.53 -12.23
CA LEU A 157 2.52 -2.33 -11.99
C LEU A 157 2.58 -3.67 -12.73
N ALA A 158 2.96 -3.69 -14.02
CA ALA A 158 3.16 -4.93 -14.78
C ALA A 158 4.20 -5.85 -14.10
N ARG A 159 5.31 -5.28 -13.61
CA ARG A 159 6.33 -6.02 -12.86
C ARG A 159 5.77 -6.61 -11.55
N SER A 160 4.95 -5.85 -10.83
CA SER A 160 4.39 -6.31 -9.55
C SER A 160 3.42 -7.49 -9.69
N ILE A 161 2.82 -7.67 -10.87
CA ILE A 161 1.93 -8.81 -11.17
C ILE A 161 2.61 -9.91 -12.02
N ALA A 162 3.92 -9.83 -12.24
CA ALA A 162 4.62 -10.75 -13.15
C ALA A 162 4.55 -12.22 -12.68
N LEU A 163 4.63 -12.46 -11.37
CA LEU A 163 4.58 -13.79 -10.75
C LEU A 163 3.17 -14.27 -10.39
N ASP A 164 2.11 -13.61 -10.87
CA ASP A 164 0.71 -13.89 -10.51
C ASP A 164 0.50 -13.97 -8.99
N PRO A 165 0.80 -12.89 -8.25
CA PRO A 165 0.73 -12.90 -6.80
C PRO A 165 -0.72 -13.02 -6.28
N ASP A 166 -0.89 -13.64 -5.11
CA ASP A 166 -2.17 -13.68 -4.39
C ASP A 166 -2.51 -12.34 -3.72
N ILE A 167 -1.47 -11.63 -3.27
CA ILE A 167 -1.57 -10.36 -2.54
C ILE A 167 -0.77 -9.31 -3.30
N ILE A 168 -1.36 -8.13 -3.48
CA ILE A 168 -0.64 -7.01 -4.06
C ILE A 168 -0.71 -5.79 -3.13
N LEU A 169 0.43 -5.14 -2.95
CA LEU A 169 0.63 -4.01 -2.06
C LEU A 169 1.00 -2.78 -2.89
N TYR A 170 0.18 -1.74 -2.81
CA TYR A 170 0.41 -0.46 -3.48
C TYR A 170 0.82 0.61 -2.45
N ASP A 171 2.02 1.14 -2.59
CA ASP A 171 2.52 2.24 -1.77
C ASP A 171 2.39 3.55 -2.53
N GLU A 172 1.38 4.37 -2.18
CA GLU A 172 1.05 5.67 -2.78
C GLU A 172 0.97 5.59 -4.33
N PRO A 173 0.10 4.74 -4.90
CA PRO A 173 0.09 4.49 -6.35
C PRO A 173 -0.27 5.72 -7.19
N PHE A 174 -1.01 6.67 -6.63
CA PHE A 174 -1.53 7.85 -7.32
C PHE A 174 -0.63 9.08 -7.19
N ALA A 175 0.29 9.08 -6.22
CA ALA A 175 1.10 10.24 -5.88
C ALA A 175 1.89 10.79 -7.09
N GLY A 176 1.78 12.10 -7.33
CA GLY A 176 2.54 12.80 -8.37
C GLY A 176 2.08 12.52 -9.80
N GLN A 177 0.89 11.93 -10.00
CA GLN A 177 0.31 11.72 -11.32
C GLN A 177 -0.57 12.89 -11.73
N ASP A 178 -0.65 13.16 -13.04
CA ASP A 178 -1.67 14.07 -13.57
C ASP A 178 -3.08 13.47 -13.49
N PRO A 179 -4.14 14.25 -13.50
CA PRO A 179 -5.51 13.76 -13.31
C PRO A 179 -5.97 12.69 -14.32
N ILE A 180 -5.48 12.75 -15.57
CA ILE A 180 -5.85 11.77 -16.61
C ILE A 180 -5.17 10.43 -16.31
N THR A 181 -3.87 10.45 -16.05
CA THR A 181 -3.09 9.26 -15.67
C THR A 181 -3.61 8.65 -14.37
N MET A 182 -3.99 9.48 -13.41
CA MET A 182 -4.58 9.06 -12.14
C MET A 182 -5.88 8.28 -12.36
N GLY A 183 -6.84 8.83 -13.13
CA GLY A 183 -8.08 8.13 -13.46
C GLY A 183 -7.86 6.81 -14.23
N MET A 184 -6.84 6.76 -15.11
CA MET A 184 -6.45 5.51 -15.77
C MET A 184 -5.93 4.47 -14.78
N LEU A 185 -5.08 4.85 -13.82
CA LEU A 185 -4.54 3.94 -12.81
C LEU A 185 -5.63 3.41 -11.87
N VAL A 186 -6.56 4.25 -11.44
CA VAL A 186 -7.74 3.87 -10.64
C VAL A 186 -8.49 2.73 -11.33
N LYS A 187 -8.89 2.93 -12.59
CA LYS A 187 -9.60 1.92 -13.37
C LYS A 187 -8.77 0.66 -13.59
N LEU A 188 -7.47 0.81 -13.86
CA LEU A 188 -6.58 -0.31 -14.12
C LEU A 188 -6.38 -1.18 -12.87
N ILE A 189 -6.16 -0.57 -11.70
CA ILE A 189 -6.03 -1.27 -10.41
C ILE A 189 -7.32 -2.06 -10.12
N ARG A 190 -8.49 -1.44 -10.27
CA ARG A 190 -9.77 -2.11 -10.05
C ARG A 190 -9.97 -3.28 -11.03
N LEU A 191 -9.71 -3.05 -12.32
CA LEU A 191 -9.82 -4.09 -13.35
C LEU A 191 -8.91 -5.28 -13.07
N LEU A 192 -7.64 -5.04 -12.70
CA LEU A 192 -6.70 -6.11 -12.37
C LEU A 192 -7.15 -6.88 -11.11
N ASN A 193 -7.64 -6.18 -10.10
CA ASN A 193 -8.17 -6.82 -8.90
C ASN A 193 -9.33 -7.77 -9.24
N ASP A 194 -10.30 -7.30 -10.00
CA ASP A 194 -11.50 -8.07 -10.35
C ASP A 194 -11.18 -9.24 -11.29
N THR A 195 -10.30 -9.01 -12.28
CA THR A 195 -9.96 -10.03 -13.29
C THR A 195 -9.08 -11.13 -12.73
N LEU A 196 -8.11 -10.78 -11.89
CA LEU A 196 -7.13 -11.71 -11.32
C LEU A 196 -7.53 -12.18 -9.91
N ASN A 197 -8.65 -11.72 -9.38
CA ASN A 197 -9.14 -12.00 -8.02
C ASN A 197 -8.06 -11.72 -6.95
N LEU A 198 -7.35 -10.59 -7.08
CA LEU A 198 -6.26 -10.21 -6.21
C LEU A 198 -6.76 -9.80 -4.82
N THR A 199 -5.97 -10.07 -3.81
CA THR A 199 -6.12 -9.44 -2.50
C THR A 199 -5.26 -8.20 -2.48
N THR A 200 -5.88 -7.02 -2.48
CA THR A 200 -5.18 -5.75 -2.67
C THR A 200 -5.14 -4.92 -1.40
N VAL A 201 -3.96 -4.40 -1.08
CA VAL A 201 -3.76 -3.36 -0.05
C VAL A 201 -3.23 -2.11 -0.71
N ILE A 202 -3.90 -0.99 -0.51
CA ILE A 202 -3.47 0.33 -0.99
C ILE A 202 -3.19 1.20 0.22
N VAL A 203 -1.97 1.73 0.32
CA VAL A 203 -1.71 2.84 1.24
C VAL A 203 -1.70 4.13 0.45
N SER A 204 -2.50 5.11 0.86
CA SER A 204 -2.64 6.38 0.16
C SER A 204 -3.14 7.50 1.07
N HIS A 205 -2.87 8.73 0.64
CA HIS A 205 -3.51 9.95 1.16
C HIS A 205 -4.46 10.59 0.13
N ASP A 206 -4.55 10.04 -1.09
CA ASP A 206 -5.45 10.48 -2.16
C ASP A 206 -6.84 9.91 -1.89
N ILE A 207 -7.73 10.75 -1.36
CA ILE A 207 -9.02 10.33 -0.78
C ILE A 207 -9.99 9.84 -1.86
N ASN A 208 -10.23 10.67 -2.88
CA ASN A 208 -11.26 10.43 -3.88
C ASN A 208 -10.96 9.17 -4.70
N GLU A 209 -9.73 9.08 -5.21
CA GLU A 209 -9.24 7.99 -6.05
C GLU A 209 -9.24 6.66 -5.29
N THR A 210 -8.82 6.71 -4.03
CA THR A 210 -8.77 5.51 -3.19
C THR A 210 -10.18 5.06 -2.81
N ALA A 211 -11.06 5.99 -2.42
CA ALA A 211 -12.44 5.68 -2.05
C ALA A 211 -13.28 5.15 -3.24
N GLU A 212 -12.94 5.54 -4.49
CA GLU A 212 -13.62 5.05 -5.69
C GLU A 212 -13.44 3.54 -5.88
N ILE A 213 -12.27 2.99 -5.51
CA ILE A 213 -11.94 1.59 -5.78
C ILE A 213 -11.84 0.70 -4.54
N ALA A 214 -11.77 1.26 -3.34
CA ALA A 214 -11.67 0.47 -2.13
C ALA A 214 -12.99 -0.22 -1.78
N ASP A 215 -12.90 -1.47 -1.31
CA ASP A 215 -14.03 -2.18 -0.68
C ASP A 215 -14.11 -1.85 0.82
N TYR A 216 -12.97 -1.57 1.47
CA TYR A 216 -12.86 -1.24 2.89
C TYR A 216 -11.70 -0.30 3.16
N ILE A 217 -11.87 0.59 4.14
CA ILE A 217 -10.89 1.63 4.50
C ILE A 217 -10.56 1.53 6.00
N TYR A 218 -9.28 1.56 6.33
CA TYR A 218 -8.74 1.84 7.65
C TYR A 218 -8.09 3.21 7.66
N LEU A 219 -8.47 4.07 8.60
CA LEU A 219 -7.86 5.38 8.80
C LEU A 219 -6.89 5.34 9.98
N LEU A 220 -5.62 5.59 9.68
CA LEU A 220 -4.54 5.66 10.67
C LEU A 220 -4.29 7.11 11.10
N SER A 221 -4.27 7.34 12.40
CA SER A 221 -3.76 8.57 13.03
C SER A 221 -3.17 8.23 14.39
N ASP A 222 -2.15 8.96 14.82
CA ASP A 222 -1.52 8.86 16.14
C ASP A 222 -1.20 7.41 16.57
N GLY A 223 -0.71 6.62 15.60
CA GLY A 223 -0.32 5.24 15.83
C GLY A 223 -1.48 4.25 15.98
N LYS A 224 -2.71 4.65 15.71
CA LYS A 224 -3.92 3.81 15.89
C LYS A 224 -4.82 3.82 14.67
N VAL A 225 -5.68 2.82 14.55
CA VAL A 225 -6.85 2.87 13.67
C VAL A 225 -7.92 3.71 14.35
N VAL A 226 -8.15 4.92 13.86
CA VAL A 226 -9.10 5.88 14.45
C VAL A 226 -10.49 5.82 13.83
N ALA A 227 -10.61 5.24 12.62
CA ALA A 227 -11.87 4.94 11.96
C ALA A 227 -11.67 3.81 10.96
N GLN A 228 -12.75 3.08 10.66
CA GLN A 228 -12.75 2.03 9.66
C GLN A 228 -14.16 1.77 9.14
N GLY A 229 -14.27 1.34 7.90
CA GLY A 229 -15.57 1.03 7.27
C GLY A 229 -15.47 0.96 5.75
N THR A 230 -16.61 0.76 5.10
CA THR A 230 -16.74 0.93 3.65
C THR A 230 -16.54 2.41 3.28
N PRO A 231 -16.20 2.74 2.02
CA PRO A 231 -16.10 4.13 1.59
C PRO A 231 -17.33 4.98 1.93
N SER A 232 -18.53 4.42 1.77
CA SER A 232 -19.78 5.11 2.11
C SER A 232 -19.92 5.37 3.61
N GLU A 233 -19.56 4.40 4.45
CA GLU A 233 -19.57 4.56 5.91
C GLU A 233 -18.55 5.62 6.34
N MET A 234 -17.36 5.62 5.75
CA MET A 234 -16.30 6.59 6.06
C MET A 234 -16.69 8.01 5.67
N GLN A 235 -17.36 8.20 4.53
CA GLN A 235 -17.85 9.52 4.08
C GLN A 235 -19.00 10.04 4.95
N ASN A 236 -19.85 9.16 5.46
CA ASN A 236 -21.03 9.52 6.26
C ASN A 236 -20.80 9.32 7.77
N ASN A 237 -19.61 8.93 8.19
CA ASN A 237 -19.33 8.56 9.57
C ASN A 237 -19.15 9.79 10.46
N ALA A 238 -19.77 9.72 11.64
CA ALA A 238 -19.69 10.74 12.68
C ALA A 238 -18.35 10.79 13.45
N SER A 239 -17.33 10.00 13.08
CA SER A 239 -16.00 10.11 13.69
C SER A 239 -15.35 11.42 13.26
N ALA A 240 -14.95 12.25 14.23
CA ALA A 240 -14.30 13.52 13.97
C ALA A 240 -13.01 13.36 13.10
N HIS A 241 -12.27 12.27 13.29
CA HIS A 241 -11.10 11.95 12.46
C HIS A 241 -11.49 11.63 11.01
N ALA A 242 -12.51 10.79 10.81
CA ALA A 242 -13.00 10.46 9.48
C ALA A 242 -13.54 11.72 8.78
N GLU A 243 -14.32 12.53 9.50
CA GLU A 243 -14.86 13.78 8.97
C GLU A 243 -13.77 14.76 8.55
N GLN A 244 -12.76 14.97 9.42
CA GLN A 244 -11.63 15.85 9.09
C GLN A 244 -10.87 15.33 7.87
N PHE A 245 -10.53 14.04 7.85
CA PHE A 245 -9.69 13.46 6.81
C PHE A 245 -10.44 13.33 5.48
N MET A 246 -11.63 12.72 5.47
CA MET A 246 -12.39 12.46 4.24
C MET A 246 -12.88 13.71 3.55
N HIS A 247 -13.09 14.79 4.28
CA HIS A 247 -13.55 16.08 3.73
C HIS A 247 -12.46 17.15 3.68
N GLY A 248 -11.22 16.84 4.07
CA GLY A 248 -10.10 17.78 4.06
C GLY A 248 -10.31 19.00 4.96
N LYS A 249 -10.99 18.84 6.10
CA LYS A 249 -11.26 19.95 7.01
C LYS A 249 -9.97 20.41 7.73
N ALA A 250 -9.76 21.72 7.77
CA ALA A 250 -8.60 22.30 8.46
C ALA A 250 -8.68 22.07 9.97
N ASP A 251 -9.87 22.18 10.54
CA ASP A 251 -10.12 21.99 11.97
C ASP A 251 -10.55 20.55 12.27
N GLY A 252 -9.99 19.96 13.33
CA GLY A 252 -10.32 18.61 13.75
C GLY A 252 -9.29 18.00 14.71
N PRO A 253 -9.39 16.69 14.97
CA PRO A 253 -8.50 16.01 15.91
C PRO A 253 -7.01 16.05 15.52
N VAL A 254 -6.69 16.10 14.21
CA VAL A 254 -5.30 16.27 13.74
C VAL A 254 -4.98 17.76 13.80
N PRO A 255 -4.12 18.21 14.73
CA PRO A 255 -3.86 19.65 14.93
C PRO A 255 -2.98 20.21 13.80
N PHE A 256 -3.22 21.47 13.45
CA PHE A 256 -2.35 22.23 12.55
C PHE A 256 -0.99 22.52 13.20
N HIS A 257 -1.00 22.87 14.49
CA HIS A 257 0.22 23.21 15.22
C HIS A 257 0.93 21.97 15.75
N TYR A 258 2.24 21.92 15.55
CA TYR A 258 3.09 20.97 16.27
C TYR A 258 3.07 21.33 17.77
N PRO A 259 3.02 20.34 18.69
CA PRO A 259 3.01 20.62 20.12
C PRO A 259 4.20 21.51 20.54
N ALA A 260 3.91 22.60 21.18
CA ALA A 260 4.87 23.56 21.69
C ALA A 260 4.33 24.16 23.01
N PRO A 261 5.19 24.73 23.88
CA PRO A 261 4.77 25.59 24.97
C PRO A 261 3.91 26.74 24.45
N ASP A 262 3.24 27.45 25.39
CA ASP A 262 2.45 28.62 25.03
C ASP A 262 3.34 29.66 24.33
N TYR A 263 2.90 30.14 23.17
CA TYR A 263 3.67 31.05 22.31
C TYR A 263 4.07 32.34 23.08
N TYR A 264 3.20 32.84 23.95
CA TYR A 264 3.50 34.04 24.73
C TYR A 264 4.60 33.77 25.77
N GLN A 265 4.60 32.59 26.40
CA GLN A 265 5.65 32.16 27.33
C GLN A 265 7.00 32.04 26.63
N ASP A 266 7.04 31.37 25.47
CA ASP A 266 8.25 31.27 24.64
C ASP A 266 8.75 32.66 24.20
N LEU A 267 7.84 33.53 23.72
CA LEU A 267 8.17 34.87 23.24
C LEU A 267 8.76 35.74 24.33
N MET A 268 8.18 35.66 25.52
CA MET A 268 8.60 36.49 26.68
C MET A 268 9.70 35.83 27.50
N ARG A 269 10.17 34.61 27.12
CA ARG A 269 11.19 33.82 27.84
C ARG A 269 10.87 33.62 29.33
N ILE A 270 9.59 33.44 29.64
CA ILE A 270 9.12 33.22 31.01
C ILE A 270 9.39 31.73 31.33
N GLY A 271 10.38 31.46 32.19
CA GLY A 271 10.74 30.13 32.67
C GLY A 271 12.11 29.62 32.20
N GLU A 272 12.91 30.41 31.47
CA GLU A 272 14.33 30.16 31.23
C GLU A 272 15.17 30.76 32.37
N GLU A 273 15.28 30.06 33.53
CA GLU A 273 16.32 30.24 34.57
C GLU A 273 17.07 28.91 34.77
#